data_5d586625ede6358302d1df4c09fce5ea
#
_entry.id   5d586625ede6358302d1df4c09fce5ea
#
_cell.length_a   1.000
_cell.length_b   1.000
_cell.length_c   1.000
_cell.angle_alpha   90.00
_cell.angle_beta   90.00
_cell.angle_gamma   90.00
#
_symmetry.space_group_name_H-M   'P 1'
#
loop_
_entity.id
_entity.type
_entity.pdbx_description
1 polymer ?
#
loop_
_entity_poly.entity_id
_entity_poly.type
_entity_poly.pdbx_seq_one_letter_code
_entity_poly.pdbx_strand_id
1 'polypeptide(L)'
;MKILDLGCGTIDRKYKSNNPKDKVIGLDKFYVSGADVIADLEKGLPFKDNSFDMIVASHVLEHTVNFFFIMEEIHRVIKPKGVLKVWVPHFSSNLAYTNPDHKRFFAAHTFHHFEPENIENYYSKARFKIKKIRLIFVHEGIFKFLNYIVNPIINIRIPFFEKFINPFIRVDDIYIEMEAVK
;
A
#
# COMPACT_ATOMS: atom_id res chain seq x y z
N MET A 1 11.86 15.48 2.76
CA MET A 1 11.46 14.65 1.59
C MET A 1 10.22 15.23 0.93
N LYS A 2 9.99 14.91 -0.34
CA LYS A 2 8.72 15.18 -1.03
C LYS A 2 7.92 13.88 -1.07
N ILE A 3 6.76 13.87 -0.44
CA ILE A 3 5.93 12.68 -0.23
C ILE A 3 4.62 12.86 -0.98
N LEU A 4 4.17 11.82 -1.69
CA LEU A 4 2.84 11.75 -2.30
C LEU A 4 1.97 10.79 -1.49
N ASP A 5 0.81 11.24 -1.07
CA ASP A 5 -0.21 10.44 -0.41
C ASP A 5 -1.36 10.18 -1.38
N LEU A 6 -1.48 8.94 -1.85
CA LEU A 6 -2.48 8.51 -2.83
C LEU A 6 -3.76 8.09 -2.11
N GLY A 7 -4.90 8.61 -2.56
CA GLY A 7 -6.18 8.39 -1.89
C GLY A 7 -6.18 8.97 -0.48
N CYS A 8 -5.66 10.19 -0.34
CA CYS A 8 -5.38 10.81 0.97
C CYS A 8 -6.62 11.04 1.84
N GLY A 9 -7.82 11.03 1.27
CA GLY A 9 -9.05 11.28 2.00
C GLY A 9 -9.10 12.65 2.67
N THR A 10 -9.74 12.72 3.84
CA THR A 10 -9.83 13.95 4.64
C THR A 10 -8.50 14.30 5.31
N ILE A 11 -8.36 15.55 5.75
CA ILE A 11 -7.12 16.06 6.38
C ILE A 11 -6.69 15.22 7.61
N ASP A 12 -7.64 14.62 8.33
CA ASP A 12 -7.36 13.77 9.48
C ASP A 12 -6.73 12.43 9.08
N ARG A 13 -7.09 11.92 7.90
CA ARG A 13 -6.60 10.66 7.32
C ARG A 13 -5.32 10.83 6.53
N LYS A 14 -5.08 12.04 5.98
CA LYS A 14 -3.88 12.36 5.21
C LYS A 14 -2.62 11.95 5.96
N TYR A 15 -1.69 11.33 5.25
CA TYR A 15 -0.42 10.88 5.82
C TYR A 15 0.32 12.00 6.55
N LYS A 16 0.76 11.72 7.76
CA LYS A 16 1.51 12.67 8.61
C LYS A 16 2.95 12.19 8.73
N SER A 17 3.89 12.96 8.17
CA SER A 17 5.32 12.69 8.36
C SER A 17 5.76 13.09 9.77
N ASN A 18 6.64 12.29 10.37
CA ASN A 18 7.26 12.61 11.65
C ASN A 18 8.32 13.74 11.54
N ASN A 19 8.74 14.07 10.32
CA ASN A 19 9.70 15.15 10.07
C ASN A 19 8.96 16.39 9.55
N PRO A 20 8.95 17.51 10.29
CA PRO A 20 8.23 18.72 9.89
C PRO A 20 8.79 19.38 8.60
N LYS A 21 10.00 19.01 8.17
CA LYS A 21 10.59 19.48 6.91
C LYS A 21 10.08 18.74 5.68
N ASP A 22 9.34 17.65 5.87
CA ASP A 22 8.77 16.90 4.75
C ASP A 22 7.56 17.61 4.18
N LYS A 23 7.47 17.63 2.85
CA LYS A 23 6.31 18.17 2.12
C LYS A 23 5.43 17.01 1.69
N VAL A 24 4.25 16.87 2.29
CA VAL A 24 3.23 15.88 1.91
C VAL A 24 2.25 16.51 0.96
N ILE A 25 2.07 15.90 -0.22
CA ILE A 25 1.08 16.26 -1.23
C ILE A 25 0.02 15.16 -1.24
N GLY A 26 -1.22 15.50 -0.90
CA GLY A 26 -2.36 14.60 -0.97
C GLY A 26 -2.99 14.60 -2.35
N LEU A 27 -3.24 13.42 -2.90
CA LEU A 27 -4.02 13.24 -4.12
C LEU A 27 -5.25 12.38 -3.81
N ASP A 28 -6.41 12.83 -4.28
CA ASP A 28 -7.65 12.06 -4.19
C ASP A 28 -8.49 12.23 -5.47
N LYS A 29 -9.37 11.27 -5.73
CA LYS A 29 -10.33 11.36 -6.83
C LYS A 29 -11.45 12.35 -6.54
N PHE A 30 -11.77 12.50 -5.26
CA PHE A 30 -12.86 13.36 -4.80
C PHE A 30 -12.34 14.66 -4.20
N TYR A 31 -13.18 15.69 -4.21
CA TYR A 31 -12.91 16.95 -3.52
C TYR A 31 -13.05 16.76 -2.01
N VAL A 32 -11.92 16.44 -1.36
CA VAL A 32 -11.84 16.18 0.09
C VAL A 32 -10.82 17.10 0.74
N SER A 33 -10.96 17.36 2.03
CA SER A 33 -10.15 18.36 2.75
C SER A 33 -8.64 18.04 2.83
N GLY A 34 -8.25 16.80 2.60
CA GLY A 34 -6.84 16.38 2.56
C GLY A 34 -6.19 16.51 1.18
N ALA A 35 -6.98 16.67 0.11
CA ALA A 35 -6.48 16.67 -1.26
C ALA A 35 -5.88 18.03 -1.65
N ASP A 36 -4.61 18.02 -2.04
CA ASP A 36 -3.94 19.15 -2.71
C ASP A 36 -4.09 19.05 -4.24
N VAL A 37 -4.30 17.83 -4.75
CA VAL A 37 -4.50 17.54 -6.17
C VAL A 37 -5.68 16.61 -6.33
N ILE A 38 -6.60 16.96 -7.21
CA ILE A 38 -7.74 16.11 -7.56
C ILE A 38 -7.42 15.38 -8.86
N ALA A 39 -7.28 14.07 -8.80
CA ALA A 39 -7.02 13.24 -9.98
C ALA A 39 -7.48 11.79 -9.76
N ASP A 40 -7.88 11.15 -10.85
CA ASP A 40 -8.26 9.75 -10.90
C ASP A 40 -7.02 8.90 -11.22
N LEU A 41 -6.63 8.01 -10.32
CA LEU A 41 -5.47 7.12 -10.48
C LEU A 41 -5.58 6.25 -11.75
N GLU A 42 -6.80 5.90 -12.15
CA GLU A 42 -7.05 5.11 -13.35
C GLU A 42 -6.72 5.86 -14.66
N LYS A 43 -6.53 7.18 -14.59
CA LYS A 43 -6.17 8.06 -15.73
C LYS A 43 -4.71 8.47 -15.72
N GLY A 44 -3.92 7.97 -14.76
CA GLY A 44 -2.53 8.31 -14.56
C GLY A 44 -2.30 9.44 -13.55
N LEU A 45 -1.06 9.56 -13.11
CA LEU A 45 -0.66 10.54 -12.11
C LEU A 45 -0.21 11.85 -12.76
N PRO A 46 -0.78 13.03 -12.40
CA PRO A 46 -0.47 14.31 -13.03
C PRO A 46 0.85 14.91 -12.54
N PHE A 47 1.87 14.09 -12.45
CA PHE A 47 3.20 14.47 -11.99
C PHE A 47 4.27 14.02 -12.99
N LYS A 48 5.39 14.77 -13.01
CA LYS A 48 6.58 14.40 -13.78
C LYS A 48 7.25 13.16 -13.19
N ASP A 49 8.02 12.47 -14.04
CA ASP A 49 8.83 11.34 -13.62
C ASP A 49 9.78 11.73 -12.47
N ASN A 50 10.07 10.80 -11.59
CA ASN A 50 11.04 10.96 -10.51
C ASN A 50 10.78 12.21 -9.63
N SER A 51 9.51 12.47 -9.31
CA SER A 51 9.09 13.67 -8.56
C SER A 51 9.08 13.50 -7.06
N PHE A 52 8.98 12.25 -6.56
CA PHE A 52 8.74 11.98 -5.13
C PHE A 52 9.81 11.07 -4.53
N ASP A 53 10.23 11.41 -3.31
CA ASP A 53 11.16 10.58 -2.52
C ASP A 53 10.44 9.40 -1.88
N MET A 54 9.16 9.58 -1.54
CA MET A 54 8.30 8.55 -0.97
C MET A 54 6.88 8.68 -1.50
N ILE A 55 6.21 7.54 -1.68
CA ILE A 55 4.78 7.46 -1.99
C ILE A 55 4.12 6.59 -0.92
N VAL A 56 2.96 7.03 -0.47
CA VAL A 56 2.09 6.31 0.46
C VAL A 56 0.80 5.95 -0.26
N ALA A 57 0.38 4.71 -0.15
CA ALA A 57 -0.90 4.21 -0.63
C ALA A 57 -1.58 3.44 0.49
N SER A 58 -2.48 4.09 1.20
CA SER A 58 -3.18 3.51 2.35
C SER A 58 -4.64 3.32 2.04
N HIS A 59 -5.08 2.07 1.93
CA HIS A 59 -6.46 1.70 1.63
C HIS A 59 -7.02 2.40 0.37
N VAL A 60 -6.26 2.31 -0.72
CA VAL A 60 -6.62 2.88 -2.02
C VAL A 60 -6.47 1.87 -3.16
N LEU A 61 -5.47 0.97 -3.10
CA LEU A 61 -5.19 0.05 -4.19
C LEU A 61 -6.27 -1.03 -4.36
N GLU A 62 -6.98 -1.40 -3.31
CA GLU A 62 -8.12 -2.31 -3.34
C GLU A 62 -9.30 -1.79 -4.17
N HIS A 63 -9.42 -0.47 -4.33
CA HIS A 63 -10.46 0.18 -5.14
C HIS A 63 -10.13 0.24 -6.63
N THR A 64 -8.92 -0.15 -7.03
CA THR A 64 -8.43 0.06 -8.39
C THR A 64 -8.78 -1.09 -9.34
N VAL A 65 -9.11 -0.78 -10.59
CA VAL A 65 -9.34 -1.77 -11.66
C VAL A 65 -8.02 -2.12 -12.35
N ASN A 66 -7.23 -1.09 -12.72
CA ASN A 66 -5.99 -1.27 -13.48
C ASN A 66 -4.75 -1.27 -12.57
N PHE A 67 -4.68 -2.22 -11.65
CA PHE A 67 -3.62 -2.28 -10.63
C PHE A 67 -2.20 -2.21 -11.21
N PHE A 68 -1.91 -2.94 -12.28
CA PHE A 68 -0.57 -2.92 -12.89
C PHE A 68 -0.24 -1.55 -13.48
N PHE A 69 -1.18 -0.91 -14.17
CA PHE A 69 -1.00 0.45 -14.69
C PHE A 69 -0.72 1.45 -13.56
N ILE A 70 -1.44 1.35 -12.46
CA ILE A 70 -1.25 2.24 -11.31
C ILE A 70 0.11 2.00 -10.66
N MET A 71 0.56 0.76 -10.54
CA MET A 71 1.90 0.44 -10.04
C MET A 71 3.00 0.97 -10.98
N GLU A 72 2.76 0.99 -12.30
CA GLU A 72 3.68 1.60 -13.28
C GLU A 72 3.72 3.12 -13.15
N GLU A 73 2.58 3.77 -12.93
CA GLU A 73 2.52 5.21 -12.70
C GLU A 73 3.19 5.60 -11.37
N ILE A 74 2.98 4.82 -10.30
CA ILE A 74 3.70 4.98 -9.04
C ILE A 74 5.21 4.87 -9.30
N HIS A 75 5.63 3.83 -10.03
CA HIS A 75 7.04 3.62 -10.36
C HIS A 75 7.59 4.77 -11.23
N ARG A 76 6.82 5.32 -12.16
CA ARG A 76 7.23 6.43 -12.99
C ARG A 76 7.51 7.69 -12.17
N VAL A 77 6.60 8.04 -11.25
CA VAL A 77 6.69 9.31 -10.51
C VAL A 77 7.57 9.24 -9.27
N ILE A 78 7.83 8.06 -8.73
CA ILE A 78 8.79 7.88 -7.63
C ILE A 78 10.22 7.98 -8.14
N LYS A 79 11.14 8.52 -7.34
CA LYS A 79 12.57 8.60 -7.68
C LYS A 79 13.24 7.22 -7.65
N PRO A 80 14.39 7.03 -8.33
CA PRO A 80 15.24 5.86 -8.12
C PRO A 80 15.56 5.72 -6.63
N LYS A 81 15.43 4.51 -6.09
CA LYS A 81 15.57 4.19 -4.64
C LYS A 81 14.54 4.89 -3.75
N GLY A 82 13.53 5.56 -4.31
CA GLY A 82 12.41 6.10 -3.55
C GLY A 82 11.58 4.98 -2.92
N VAL A 83 10.89 5.28 -1.82
CA VAL A 83 10.18 4.29 -1.01
C VAL A 83 8.68 4.35 -1.27
N LEU A 84 8.08 3.22 -1.63
CA LEU A 84 6.64 3.03 -1.66
C LEU A 84 6.18 2.31 -0.40
N LYS A 85 5.25 2.90 0.33
CA LYS A 85 4.58 2.30 1.50
C LYS A 85 3.14 2.02 1.17
N VAL A 86 2.72 0.79 1.38
CA VAL A 86 1.35 0.33 1.07
C VAL A 86 0.72 -0.27 2.31
N TRP A 87 -0.53 0.11 2.56
CA TRP A 87 -1.45 -0.60 3.45
C TRP A 87 -2.66 -1.02 2.64
N VAL A 88 -3.02 -2.30 2.71
CA VAL A 88 -4.20 -2.88 2.04
C VAL A 88 -4.84 -3.92 2.94
N PRO A 89 -6.15 -4.13 2.86
CA PRO A 89 -6.82 -5.21 3.57
C PRO A 89 -6.26 -6.57 3.13
N HIS A 90 -5.97 -7.43 4.10
CA HIS A 90 -5.62 -8.81 3.82
C HIS A 90 -6.85 -9.59 3.34
N PHE A 91 -6.69 -10.55 2.44
CA PHE A 91 -7.82 -11.32 1.88
C PHE A 91 -8.66 -12.04 2.93
N SER A 92 -8.13 -12.34 4.12
CA SER A 92 -8.89 -12.96 5.21
C SER A 92 -9.64 -11.96 6.08
N SER A 93 -9.40 -10.67 5.91
CA SER A 93 -10.08 -9.62 6.67
C SER A 93 -11.52 -9.45 6.21
N ASN A 94 -12.42 -9.20 7.16
CA ASN A 94 -13.76 -8.73 6.83
C ASN A 94 -13.71 -7.40 6.09
N LEU A 95 -12.71 -6.54 6.38
CA LEU A 95 -12.52 -5.25 5.73
C LEU A 95 -12.33 -5.39 4.22
N ALA A 96 -11.76 -6.51 3.75
CA ALA A 96 -11.59 -6.75 2.33
C ALA A 96 -12.93 -6.88 1.57
N TYR A 97 -14.02 -7.26 2.25
CA TYR A 97 -15.32 -7.57 1.65
C TYR A 97 -16.44 -6.62 2.06
N THR A 98 -16.30 -5.87 3.16
CA THR A 98 -17.37 -5.01 3.69
C THR A 98 -17.63 -3.79 2.82
N ASN A 99 -16.61 -3.30 2.11
CA ASN A 99 -16.80 -2.20 1.18
C ASN A 99 -17.10 -2.75 -0.24
N PRO A 100 -18.30 -2.47 -0.80
CA PRO A 100 -18.69 -2.99 -2.11
C PRO A 100 -17.86 -2.43 -3.27
N ASP A 101 -17.09 -1.36 -3.06
CA ASP A 101 -16.18 -0.79 -4.07
C ASP A 101 -14.81 -1.47 -4.10
N HIS A 102 -14.53 -2.42 -3.23
CA HIS A 102 -13.31 -3.22 -3.29
C HIS A 102 -13.34 -4.15 -4.50
N LYS A 103 -12.37 -3.99 -5.38
CA LYS A 103 -12.24 -4.74 -6.65
C LYS A 103 -11.11 -5.76 -6.59
N ARG A 104 -10.22 -5.64 -5.60
CA ARG A 104 -9.02 -6.48 -5.45
C ARG A 104 -8.83 -6.96 -4.03
N PHE A 105 -8.32 -8.18 -3.93
CA PHE A 105 -7.98 -8.84 -2.67
C PHE A 105 -6.49 -9.15 -2.66
N PHE A 106 -5.84 -8.92 -1.52
CA PHE A 106 -4.39 -9.00 -1.41
C PHE A 106 -3.97 -10.09 -0.43
N ALA A 107 -2.96 -10.84 -0.81
CA ALA A 107 -2.14 -11.68 0.05
C ALA A 107 -0.74 -11.03 0.18
N ALA A 108 0.04 -11.43 1.16
CA ALA A 108 1.39 -10.87 1.34
C ALA A 108 2.27 -11.04 0.10
N HIS A 109 2.10 -12.16 -0.63
CA HIS A 109 2.86 -12.44 -1.85
C HIS A 109 2.41 -11.68 -3.10
N THR A 110 1.28 -10.98 -3.09
CA THR A 110 0.77 -10.27 -4.28
C THR A 110 1.79 -9.28 -4.86
N PHE A 111 2.57 -8.62 -4.01
CA PHE A 111 3.53 -7.60 -4.44
C PHE A 111 4.87 -8.17 -4.92
N HIS A 112 5.15 -9.46 -4.73
CA HIS A 112 6.35 -10.11 -5.26
C HIS A 112 6.39 -10.14 -6.80
N HIS A 113 5.24 -9.99 -7.48
CA HIS A 113 5.19 -9.84 -8.94
C HIS A 113 5.92 -8.61 -9.48
N PHE A 114 6.26 -7.66 -8.64
CA PHE A 114 7.04 -6.48 -9.02
C PHE A 114 8.54 -6.62 -8.72
N GLU A 115 9.00 -7.70 -8.08
CA GLU A 115 10.43 -7.90 -7.83
C GLU A 115 11.18 -8.27 -9.11
N PRO A 116 12.41 -7.72 -9.31
CA PRO A 116 13.20 -7.97 -10.52
C PRO A 116 13.46 -9.46 -10.78
N GLU A 117 13.63 -10.24 -9.72
CA GLU A 117 13.96 -11.66 -9.76
C GLU A 117 12.74 -12.58 -9.96
N ASN A 118 11.51 -12.04 -9.92
CA ASN A 118 10.30 -12.83 -10.06
C ASN A 118 10.09 -13.23 -11.52
N ILE A 119 9.87 -14.52 -11.78
CA ILE A 119 9.65 -15.09 -13.13
C ILE A 119 8.38 -14.52 -13.77
N GLU A 120 7.36 -14.20 -12.96
CA GLU A 120 6.06 -13.70 -13.43
C GLU A 120 5.99 -12.17 -13.53
N ASN A 121 7.14 -11.50 -13.53
CA ASN A 121 7.19 -10.02 -13.57
C ASN A 121 6.84 -9.40 -14.94
N TYR A 122 6.48 -10.22 -15.93
CA TYR A 122 6.11 -9.78 -17.28
C TYR A 122 4.77 -9.02 -17.36
N TYR A 123 3.94 -9.08 -16.32
CA TYR A 123 2.67 -8.34 -16.28
C TYR A 123 2.83 -6.83 -16.16
N SER A 124 3.98 -6.35 -15.67
CA SER A 124 4.25 -4.93 -15.47
C SER A 124 5.71 -4.59 -15.76
N LYS A 125 5.96 -3.34 -16.15
CA LYS A 125 7.32 -2.80 -16.29
C LYS A 125 7.85 -2.22 -14.96
N ALA A 126 6.99 -1.99 -13.98
CA ALA A 126 7.40 -1.50 -12.66
C ALA A 126 8.26 -2.53 -11.93
N ARG A 127 9.36 -2.08 -11.33
CA ARG A 127 10.26 -2.93 -10.55
C ARG A 127 10.48 -2.33 -9.17
N PHE A 128 10.23 -3.15 -8.16
CA PHE A 128 10.39 -2.76 -6.77
C PHE A 128 11.08 -3.90 -5.99
N LYS A 129 12.01 -3.53 -5.12
CA LYS A 129 12.60 -4.45 -4.16
C LYS A 129 11.83 -4.38 -2.84
N ILE A 130 11.26 -5.47 -2.41
CA ILE A 130 10.56 -5.54 -1.12
C ILE A 130 11.58 -5.43 0.00
N LYS A 131 11.40 -4.43 0.88
CA LYS A 131 12.22 -4.23 2.08
C LYS A 131 11.55 -4.77 3.33
N LYS A 132 10.23 -4.78 3.36
CA LYS A 132 9.47 -5.20 4.53
C LYS A 132 8.06 -5.61 4.14
N ILE A 133 7.60 -6.72 4.71
CA ILE A 133 6.19 -7.13 4.73
C ILE A 133 5.79 -7.38 6.17
N ARG A 134 4.60 -6.95 6.56
CA ARG A 134 4.01 -7.24 7.86
C ARG A 134 2.51 -7.47 7.74
N LEU A 135 2.05 -8.51 8.37
CA LEU A 135 0.64 -8.72 8.67
C LEU A 135 0.28 -7.96 9.95
N ILE A 136 -0.88 -7.31 9.95
CA ILE A 136 -1.41 -6.57 11.08
C ILE A 136 -2.68 -7.27 11.54
N PHE A 137 -2.67 -7.75 12.78
CA PHE A 137 -3.76 -8.57 13.32
C PHE A 137 -5.05 -7.77 13.46
N VAL A 138 -4.99 -6.57 14.05
CA VAL A 138 -6.16 -5.69 14.24
C VAL A 138 -5.83 -4.29 13.72
N HIS A 139 -6.66 -3.81 12.78
CA HIS A 139 -6.50 -2.48 12.19
C HIS A 139 -6.86 -1.36 13.17
N GLU A 140 -8.04 -1.44 13.78
CA GLU A 140 -8.61 -0.40 14.66
C GLU A 140 -9.36 -1.01 15.86
N GLY A 141 -9.69 -0.18 16.83
CA GLY A 141 -10.53 -0.50 17.96
C GLY A 141 -9.77 -0.87 19.24
N ILE A 142 -10.55 -1.24 20.26
CA ILE A 142 -10.04 -1.52 21.61
C ILE A 142 -9.09 -2.71 21.69
N PHE A 143 -9.18 -3.64 20.74
CA PHE A 143 -8.31 -4.83 20.69
C PHE A 143 -6.97 -4.59 19.99
N LYS A 144 -6.69 -3.37 19.54
CA LYS A 144 -5.41 -3.01 18.86
C LYS A 144 -4.17 -3.30 19.73
N PHE A 145 -4.32 -3.32 21.06
CA PHE A 145 -3.25 -3.70 21.97
C PHE A 145 -2.76 -5.14 21.75
N LEU A 146 -3.61 -6.04 21.24
CA LEU A 146 -3.22 -7.42 20.92
C LEU A 146 -2.14 -7.49 19.84
N ASN A 147 -2.01 -6.44 19.02
CA ASN A 147 -0.96 -6.36 18.01
C ASN A 147 0.45 -6.45 18.61
N TYR A 148 0.65 -6.04 19.86
CA TYR A 148 1.95 -6.17 20.53
C TYR A 148 2.36 -7.63 20.76
N ILE A 149 1.37 -8.53 20.93
CA ILE A 149 1.59 -9.95 21.20
C ILE A 149 1.47 -10.76 19.90
N VAL A 150 0.41 -10.53 19.13
CA VAL A 150 0.07 -11.37 17.97
C VAL A 150 0.92 -11.06 16.76
N ASN A 151 1.16 -9.77 16.45
CA ASN A 151 1.95 -9.41 15.28
C ASN A 151 3.37 -10.01 15.26
N PRO A 152 4.14 -10.03 16.36
CA PRO A 152 5.44 -10.72 16.36
C PRO A 152 5.33 -12.19 15.94
N ILE A 153 4.30 -12.89 16.39
CA ILE A 153 4.12 -14.33 16.14
C ILE A 153 3.74 -14.61 14.69
N ILE A 154 2.71 -13.91 14.17
CA ILE A 154 2.21 -14.14 12.80
C ILE A 154 3.22 -13.71 11.72
N ASN A 155 4.12 -12.79 12.06
CA ASN A 155 5.15 -12.29 11.15
C ASN A 155 6.47 -13.08 11.19
N ILE A 156 6.62 -14.12 12.02
CA ILE A 156 7.83 -14.97 12.03
C ILE A 156 8.00 -15.65 10.67
N ARG A 157 6.90 -16.19 10.11
CA ARG A 157 6.92 -16.92 8.85
C ARG A 157 5.60 -16.73 8.10
N ILE A 158 5.46 -15.59 7.44
CA ILE A 158 4.21 -15.17 6.77
C ILE A 158 3.65 -16.25 5.82
N PRO A 159 4.43 -16.90 4.92
CA PRO A 159 3.89 -17.93 4.04
C PRO A 159 3.30 -19.13 4.80
N PHE A 160 3.93 -19.52 5.90
CA PHE A 160 3.41 -20.59 6.75
C PHE A 160 2.11 -20.17 7.45
N PHE A 161 2.07 -18.94 7.96
CA PHE A 161 0.87 -18.38 8.57
C PHE A 161 -0.29 -18.35 7.57
N GLU A 162 -0.11 -17.76 6.38
CA GLU A 162 -1.16 -17.67 5.36
C GLU A 162 -1.68 -19.04 4.94
N LYS A 163 -0.81 -20.04 4.83
CA LYS A 163 -1.18 -21.37 4.36
C LYS A 163 -1.89 -22.23 5.42
N PHE A 164 -1.46 -22.16 6.67
CA PHE A 164 -1.87 -23.15 7.70
C PHE A 164 -2.60 -22.53 8.89
N ILE A 165 -2.32 -21.29 9.26
CA ILE A 165 -2.86 -20.65 10.48
C ILE A 165 -3.99 -19.68 10.14
N ASN A 166 -3.91 -19.01 9.00
CA ASN A 166 -4.89 -18.01 8.58
C ASN A 166 -6.35 -18.51 8.53
N PRO A 167 -6.67 -19.77 8.20
CA PRO A 167 -8.03 -20.26 8.29
C PRO A 167 -8.65 -20.17 9.70
N PHE A 168 -7.82 -20.11 10.74
CA PHE A 168 -8.23 -20.06 12.15
C PHE A 168 -8.04 -18.67 12.77
N ILE A 169 -7.03 -17.93 12.33
CA ILE A 169 -6.70 -16.60 12.84
C ILE A 169 -6.67 -15.63 11.66
N ARG A 170 -7.64 -14.74 11.58
CA ARG A 170 -7.69 -13.69 10.55
C ARG A 170 -6.77 -12.55 10.93
N VAL A 171 -6.32 -11.83 9.91
CA VAL A 171 -5.55 -10.59 10.05
C VAL A 171 -6.23 -9.51 9.22
N ASP A 172 -6.16 -8.27 9.68
CA ASP A 172 -6.88 -7.18 9.04
C ASP A 172 -6.12 -6.61 7.85
N ASP A 173 -4.84 -6.27 8.02
CA ASP A 173 -4.08 -5.57 6.98
C ASP A 173 -2.75 -6.24 6.66
N ILE A 174 -2.26 -5.88 5.49
CA ILE A 174 -0.89 -6.07 5.03
C ILE A 174 -0.24 -4.69 4.96
N TYR A 175 0.91 -4.52 5.62
CA TYR A 175 1.83 -3.42 5.40
C TYR A 175 3.01 -3.86 4.57
N ILE A 176 3.33 -3.11 3.52
CA ILE A 176 4.47 -3.40 2.64
C ILE A 176 5.27 -2.13 2.42
N GLU A 177 6.59 -2.28 2.48
CA GLU A 177 7.54 -1.24 2.12
C GLU A 177 8.43 -1.75 1.00
N MET A 178 8.49 -1.00 -0.10
CA MET A 178 9.22 -1.35 -1.31
C MET A 178 10.09 -0.18 -1.77
N GLU A 179 11.26 -0.49 -2.31
CA GLU A 179 12.19 0.48 -2.91
C GLU A 179 12.13 0.37 -4.44
N ALA A 180 11.98 1.51 -5.11
CA ALA A 180 11.93 1.55 -6.57
C ALA A 180 13.30 1.19 -7.19
N VAL A 181 13.28 0.25 -8.12
CA VAL A 181 14.43 -0.19 -8.94
C VAL A 181 14.27 0.38 -10.34
N LYS A 182 15.17 1.28 -10.73
CA LYS A 182 15.17 1.93 -12.05
C LYS A 182 16.52 1.79 -12.72
#